data_ad723f9e33651874a2f15775958b7858
#
_entry.id   ad723f9e33651874a2f15775958b7858
#
_cell.length_a   1.000
_cell.length_b   1.000
_cell.length_c   1.000
_cell.angle_alpha   90.00
_cell.angle_beta   90.00
_cell.angle_gamma   90.00
#
_symmetry.space_group_name_H-M   'P 1'
#
loop_
_entity.id
_entity.type
_entity.pdbx_description
1 polymer ?
#
loop_
_entity_poly.entity_id
_entity_poly.type
_entity_poly.pdbx_seq_one_letter_code
_entity_poly.pdbx_strand_id
1 'polypeptide(L)'
;MGEKLQFTELDQYLFGQGTHYDIYRKLGAHPTIQRRKKGVYFAVWAPNARSVSVVGEFNNWNTQANPMKKVGPIGVYETFIPGAKVGDLYKFYIIGYHGEELYKADPYGNEAELRPGTASRIADISDYKWKDTTWMKRRPEFDETKDPMAIYEVHPGSWKKHEAKDEDDPGFYNYRELAHELAAYVKKMGYTHVEIMGIAEHPFDGSWGYQVTGYYAPTSRYGSVQDFKYMVDYLHRNKIGVILDWVPAHFPKDAHGLANFDGTAVYEHEDPRQGEHPDWGTKIYNYGRPEVKNFLIANALYWIEECHVDGLRVDAVASMLYLDYGKKDGEWVANKYGDNKNLEAIEFFKHLNTVVLGRNHGTVMIAEESTAWPQVTGKAEDGGLGFSLKWNMGWMNDFLEYMKLDPYFRKDNHNKMTFSMTYAYSEKYVLVISHDEVVHLKCSMVNKMPGYPEEKIRNLKAAYAFMLFHPGKKLLFMGQEFGQLREWSEERELDWYLLNEKPHQDLQEFVKTLLHMYTKYPALYAGDNDPDGFEWINADDAYRSIFSLVRKSPTKRNNLLFIVNFTPVDRPDYRVGVPKKKQYKLIMNEHGLLEKPEVFKAEAQECDHREFSFDYPLPGYGVAVFTY
;
A
#
# COMPACT_ATOMS: atom_id res chain seq x y z
N MET A 1 11.26 10.11 -39.67
CA MET A 1 10.19 11.09 -39.48
C MET A 1 9.35 10.57 -38.32
N GLY A 2 9.36 11.23 -37.13
CA GLY A 2 8.48 10.83 -36.05
C GLY A 2 7.03 10.96 -36.48
N GLU A 3 6.23 9.98 -36.12
CA GLU A 3 4.81 9.97 -36.38
C GLU A 3 4.16 11.21 -35.71
N LYS A 4 3.26 11.89 -36.42
CA LYS A 4 2.59 13.07 -35.87
C LYS A 4 1.70 12.62 -34.70
N LEU A 5 2.01 13.05 -33.49
CA LEU A 5 1.17 12.77 -32.34
C LEU A 5 -0.19 13.47 -32.53
N GLN A 6 -1.28 12.69 -32.45
CA GLN A 6 -2.67 13.15 -32.59
C GLN A 6 -3.60 12.11 -31.97
N PHE A 7 -4.80 12.56 -31.63
CA PHE A 7 -5.85 11.66 -31.14
C PHE A 7 -6.65 11.11 -32.32
N THR A 8 -6.50 9.81 -32.60
CA THR A 8 -7.06 9.15 -33.79
C THR A 8 -8.47 8.61 -33.57
N GLU A 9 -9.15 8.16 -34.64
CA GLU A 9 -10.44 7.46 -34.54
C GLU A 9 -10.33 6.17 -33.73
N LEU A 10 -9.22 5.43 -33.85
CA LEU A 10 -8.95 4.24 -33.05
C LEU A 10 -8.81 4.60 -31.55
N ASP A 11 -8.08 5.69 -31.25
CA ASP A 11 -7.96 6.17 -29.88
C ASP A 11 -9.34 6.52 -29.27
N GLN A 12 -10.20 7.20 -30.06
CA GLN A 12 -11.58 7.53 -29.66
C GLN A 12 -12.40 6.27 -29.37
N TYR A 13 -12.33 5.28 -30.28
CA TYR A 13 -13.04 4.02 -30.12
C TYR A 13 -12.59 3.27 -28.86
N LEU A 14 -11.28 3.05 -28.68
CA LEU A 14 -10.74 2.32 -27.52
C LEU A 14 -11.03 3.05 -26.21
N PHE A 15 -10.91 4.39 -26.20
CA PHE A 15 -11.19 5.21 -25.02
C PHE A 15 -12.68 5.13 -24.63
N GLY A 16 -13.60 5.24 -25.60
CA GLY A 16 -15.02 5.08 -25.38
C GLY A 16 -15.46 3.65 -24.98
N GLN A 17 -14.61 2.64 -25.23
CA GLN A 17 -14.81 1.28 -24.73
C GLN A 17 -14.16 1.05 -23.34
N GLY A 18 -13.38 1.98 -22.83
CA GLY A 18 -12.63 1.81 -21.58
C GLY A 18 -11.45 0.86 -21.69
N THR A 19 -10.87 0.70 -22.88
CA THR A 19 -9.81 -0.30 -23.18
C THR A 19 -8.54 0.32 -23.77
N HIS A 20 -8.42 1.65 -23.76
CA HIS A 20 -7.22 2.33 -24.19
C HIS A 20 -6.17 2.42 -23.07
N TYR A 21 -5.51 1.31 -22.78
CA TYR A 21 -4.63 1.20 -21.60
C TYR A 21 -3.38 2.09 -21.64
N ASP A 22 -2.96 2.54 -22.83
CA ASP A 22 -1.85 3.46 -23.04
C ASP A 22 -2.32 4.91 -23.28
N ILE A 23 -3.54 5.27 -22.87
CA ILE A 23 -4.16 6.58 -23.11
C ILE A 23 -3.31 7.75 -22.58
N TYR A 24 -2.55 7.55 -21.50
CA TYR A 24 -1.63 8.54 -20.93
C TYR A 24 -0.48 8.94 -21.87
N ARG A 25 -0.27 8.21 -22.97
CA ARG A 25 0.66 8.58 -24.06
C ARG A 25 0.00 9.44 -25.12
N LYS A 26 -1.30 9.68 -25.00
CA LYS A 26 -2.12 10.47 -25.94
C LYS A 26 -2.74 11.70 -25.26
N LEU A 27 -3.36 11.52 -24.10
CA LEU A 27 -3.86 12.63 -23.29
C LEU A 27 -2.74 13.16 -22.39
N GLY A 28 -2.79 14.46 -22.08
CA GLY A 28 -1.74 15.15 -21.34
C GLY A 28 -0.88 16.06 -22.21
N ALA A 29 0.32 16.37 -21.74
CA ALA A 29 1.30 17.23 -22.39
C ALA A 29 2.52 16.42 -22.83
N HIS A 30 2.80 16.34 -24.15
CA HIS A 30 3.85 15.50 -24.71
C HIS A 30 4.85 16.31 -25.52
N PRO A 31 6.11 16.48 -25.06
CA PRO A 31 7.19 17.06 -25.85
C PRO A 31 7.37 16.29 -27.15
N THR A 32 7.36 16.99 -28.28
CA THR A 32 7.45 16.34 -29.59
C THR A 32 7.91 17.32 -30.66
N ILE A 33 8.13 16.80 -31.86
CA ILE A 33 8.48 17.61 -33.06
C ILE A 33 7.37 17.44 -34.09
N GLN A 34 6.66 18.53 -34.40
CA GLN A 34 5.69 18.56 -35.48
C GLN A 34 6.09 19.59 -36.56
N ARG A 35 5.99 19.22 -37.84
CA ARG A 35 6.34 20.10 -38.98
C ARG A 35 7.73 20.75 -38.81
N ARG A 36 8.72 20.00 -38.34
CA ARG A 36 10.11 20.43 -38.05
C ARG A 36 10.23 21.48 -36.91
N LYS A 37 9.19 21.75 -36.16
CA LYS A 37 9.22 22.63 -34.97
C LYS A 37 9.18 21.79 -33.69
N LYS A 38 10.10 22.08 -32.79
CA LYS A 38 10.04 21.56 -31.42
C LYS A 38 8.91 22.25 -30.65
N GLY A 39 8.19 21.53 -29.83
CA GLY A 39 7.09 22.04 -29.01
C GLY A 39 6.44 20.92 -28.23
N VAL A 40 5.23 21.17 -27.75
CA VAL A 40 4.46 20.24 -26.95
C VAL A 40 3.08 20.03 -27.58
N TYR A 41 2.69 18.77 -27.67
CA TYR A 41 1.34 18.39 -28.00
C TYR A 41 0.54 18.29 -26.71
N PHE A 42 -0.65 18.88 -26.67
CA PHE A 42 -1.58 18.86 -25.56
C PHE A 42 -2.88 18.21 -25.99
N ALA A 43 -3.42 17.34 -25.16
CA ALA A 43 -4.76 16.79 -25.34
C ALA A 43 -5.45 16.58 -24.00
N VAL A 44 -6.76 16.90 -23.95
CA VAL A 44 -7.58 16.77 -22.73
C VAL A 44 -8.99 16.34 -23.07
N TRP A 45 -9.58 15.54 -22.20
CA TRP A 45 -10.97 15.12 -22.30
C TRP A 45 -11.87 16.05 -21.47
N ALA A 46 -12.73 16.80 -22.16
CA ALA A 46 -13.69 17.74 -21.59
C ALA A 46 -14.98 17.73 -22.44
N PRO A 47 -15.79 16.65 -22.36
CA PRO A 47 -16.82 16.33 -23.35
C PRO A 47 -17.91 17.40 -23.50
N ASN A 48 -18.23 18.09 -22.41
CA ASN A 48 -19.31 19.09 -22.35
C ASN A 48 -18.82 20.54 -22.35
N ALA A 49 -17.49 20.75 -22.44
CA ALA A 49 -16.91 22.07 -22.55
C ALA A 49 -17.38 22.80 -23.84
N ARG A 50 -17.62 24.10 -23.75
CA ARG A 50 -17.89 24.97 -24.91
C ARG A 50 -16.62 25.26 -25.70
N SER A 51 -15.52 25.49 -24.99
CA SER A 51 -14.20 25.67 -25.58
C SER A 51 -13.10 25.34 -24.56
N VAL A 52 -11.93 24.99 -25.04
CA VAL A 52 -10.72 24.74 -24.24
C VAL A 52 -9.54 25.46 -24.87
N SER A 53 -8.69 26.07 -24.05
CA SER A 53 -7.39 26.64 -24.43
C SER A 53 -6.31 26.15 -23.47
N VAL A 54 -5.06 26.13 -23.93
CA VAL A 54 -3.91 25.89 -23.03
C VAL A 54 -3.33 27.25 -22.64
N VAL A 55 -3.17 27.47 -21.35
CA VAL A 55 -2.51 28.64 -20.77
C VAL A 55 -1.27 28.22 -19.99
N GLY A 56 -0.21 29.02 -20.06
CA GLY A 56 1.03 28.68 -19.37
C GLY A 56 2.11 29.75 -19.58
N GLU A 57 3.30 29.48 -19.07
CA GLU A 57 4.45 30.39 -19.16
C GLU A 57 4.82 30.72 -20.61
N PHE A 58 4.68 29.77 -21.53
CA PHE A 58 4.99 29.93 -22.96
C PHE A 58 4.08 30.92 -23.69
N ASN A 59 2.96 31.34 -23.12
CA ASN A 59 2.04 32.30 -23.70
C ASN A 59 1.59 33.39 -22.71
N ASN A 60 2.33 33.60 -21.62
CA ASN A 60 2.02 34.55 -20.55
C ASN A 60 0.60 34.36 -19.98
N TRP A 61 0.13 33.12 -19.87
CA TRP A 61 -1.19 32.75 -19.36
C TRP A 61 -2.38 33.36 -20.12
N ASN A 62 -2.15 33.70 -21.40
CA ASN A 62 -3.17 34.31 -22.25
C ASN A 62 -4.21 33.27 -22.71
N THR A 63 -5.44 33.41 -22.28
CA THR A 63 -6.56 32.49 -22.57
C THR A 63 -6.96 32.42 -24.04
N GLN A 64 -6.58 33.42 -24.85
CA GLN A 64 -6.91 33.49 -26.27
C GLN A 64 -5.78 33.01 -27.20
N ALA A 65 -4.57 32.79 -26.66
CA ALA A 65 -3.39 32.53 -27.51
C ALA A 65 -3.36 31.13 -28.10
N ASN A 66 -3.81 30.12 -27.37
CA ASN A 66 -3.69 28.71 -27.78
C ASN A 66 -5.02 27.95 -27.62
N PRO A 67 -6.04 28.27 -28.45
CA PRO A 67 -7.27 27.49 -28.44
C PRO A 67 -7.03 26.08 -28.95
N MET A 68 -7.72 25.11 -28.38
CA MET A 68 -7.67 23.70 -28.73
C MET A 68 -8.81 23.33 -29.69
N LYS A 69 -8.54 22.36 -30.54
CA LYS A 69 -9.53 21.83 -31.48
C LYS A 69 -10.22 20.61 -30.89
N LYS A 70 -11.54 20.58 -30.89
CA LYS A 70 -12.34 19.41 -30.54
C LYS A 70 -12.15 18.31 -31.59
N VAL A 71 -11.86 17.09 -31.15
CA VAL A 71 -11.63 15.91 -31.99
C VAL A 71 -12.77 14.92 -31.77
N GLY A 72 -13.61 14.77 -32.77
CA GLY A 72 -14.72 13.82 -32.77
C GLY A 72 -15.77 14.05 -31.68
N PRO A 73 -16.72 13.13 -31.56
CA PRO A 73 -17.85 13.24 -30.63
C PRO A 73 -17.50 12.93 -29.16
N ILE A 74 -16.39 12.21 -28.90
CA ILE A 74 -16.01 11.79 -27.56
C ILE A 74 -15.62 12.97 -26.64
N GLY A 75 -15.33 14.15 -27.25
CA GLY A 75 -15.08 15.37 -26.49
C GLY A 75 -13.63 15.56 -26.04
N VAL A 76 -12.68 15.00 -26.76
CA VAL A 76 -11.26 15.31 -26.58
C VAL A 76 -10.93 16.60 -27.33
N TYR A 77 -10.13 17.46 -26.71
CA TYR A 77 -9.55 18.65 -27.33
C TYR A 77 -8.04 18.47 -27.48
N GLU A 78 -7.45 18.89 -28.63
CA GLU A 78 -6.03 18.80 -28.87
C GLU A 78 -5.45 20.05 -29.51
N THR A 79 -4.14 20.32 -29.28
CA THR A 79 -3.37 21.36 -29.97
C THR A 79 -1.88 21.04 -29.90
N PHE A 80 -1.08 21.61 -30.81
CA PHE A 80 0.38 21.60 -30.74
C PHE A 80 0.89 23.02 -30.60
N ILE A 81 1.71 23.29 -29.61
CA ILE A 81 2.25 24.61 -29.28
C ILE A 81 3.76 24.60 -29.54
N PRO A 82 4.21 25.24 -30.63
CA PRO A 82 5.65 25.41 -30.89
C PRO A 82 6.29 26.32 -29.83
N GLY A 83 7.47 25.94 -29.35
CA GLY A 83 8.21 26.72 -28.36
C GLY A 83 7.88 26.42 -26.89
N ALA A 84 6.75 25.80 -26.59
CA ALA A 84 6.53 25.20 -25.28
C ALA A 84 7.56 24.09 -25.03
N LYS A 85 8.05 23.94 -23.79
CA LYS A 85 9.17 23.07 -23.46
C LYS A 85 8.99 22.40 -22.10
N VAL A 86 9.77 21.35 -21.86
CA VAL A 86 9.88 20.69 -20.54
C VAL A 86 10.24 21.74 -19.48
N GLY A 87 9.53 21.70 -18.36
CA GLY A 87 9.67 22.60 -17.24
C GLY A 87 8.64 23.73 -17.20
N ASP A 88 8.04 24.10 -18.34
CA ASP A 88 7.02 25.16 -18.36
C ASP A 88 5.77 24.75 -17.56
N LEU A 89 5.21 25.68 -16.82
CA LEU A 89 3.94 25.51 -16.11
C LEU A 89 2.76 25.79 -17.05
N TYR A 90 1.67 25.02 -16.89
CA TYR A 90 0.47 25.17 -17.69
C TYR A 90 -0.80 24.72 -16.97
N LYS A 91 -1.95 25.18 -17.49
CA LYS A 91 -3.30 24.70 -17.17
C LYS A 91 -4.16 24.62 -18.43
N PHE A 92 -5.26 23.89 -18.34
CA PHE A 92 -6.35 23.99 -19.29
C PHE A 92 -7.33 25.09 -18.81
N TYR A 93 -7.54 26.09 -19.66
CA TYR A 93 -8.59 27.08 -19.50
C TYR A 93 -9.82 26.59 -20.24
N ILE A 94 -10.89 26.35 -19.51
CA ILE A 94 -12.11 25.72 -20.02
C ILE A 94 -13.27 26.70 -19.84
N ILE A 95 -14.00 26.99 -20.92
CA ILE A 95 -15.33 27.56 -20.81
C ILE A 95 -16.29 26.39 -20.65
N GLY A 96 -16.82 26.25 -19.44
CA GLY A 96 -17.63 25.12 -19.04
C GLY A 96 -19.01 25.09 -19.70
N TYR A 97 -19.75 24.04 -19.40
CA TYR A 97 -21.08 23.80 -19.96
C TYR A 97 -22.05 24.96 -19.71
N HIS A 98 -22.00 25.56 -18.53
CA HIS A 98 -22.87 26.71 -18.16
C HIS A 98 -22.26 28.07 -18.52
N GLY A 99 -21.03 28.11 -19.07
CA GLY A 99 -20.33 29.31 -19.47
C GLY A 99 -19.38 29.88 -18.42
N GLU A 100 -19.13 29.13 -17.35
CA GLU A 100 -18.16 29.45 -16.31
C GLU A 100 -16.72 29.29 -16.83
N GLU A 101 -15.81 30.10 -16.28
CA GLU A 101 -14.40 30.05 -16.56
C GLU A 101 -13.69 29.15 -15.56
N LEU A 102 -13.05 28.08 -16.05
CA LEU A 102 -12.38 27.09 -15.22
C LEU A 102 -10.90 27.00 -15.58
N TYR A 103 -10.03 26.95 -14.57
CA TYR A 103 -8.60 26.72 -14.71
C TYR A 103 -8.24 25.36 -14.09
N LYS A 104 -8.08 24.34 -14.93
CA LYS A 104 -7.88 22.96 -14.52
C LYS A 104 -6.44 22.52 -14.70
N ALA A 105 -5.89 21.84 -13.69
CA ALA A 105 -4.68 21.05 -13.86
C ALA A 105 -4.94 19.90 -14.85
N ASP A 106 -3.88 19.40 -15.45
CA ASP A 106 -3.98 18.29 -16.40
C ASP A 106 -4.26 16.97 -15.67
N PRO A 107 -5.37 16.29 -15.94
CA PRO A 107 -5.66 14.97 -15.34
C PRO A 107 -4.60 13.91 -15.62
N TYR A 108 -3.86 14.03 -16.73
CA TYR A 108 -2.79 13.14 -17.14
C TYR A 108 -1.39 13.76 -17.00
N GLY A 109 -1.28 14.91 -16.31
CA GLY A 109 -0.01 15.59 -16.07
C GLY A 109 0.96 14.72 -15.26
N ASN A 110 2.22 14.63 -15.72
CA ASN A 110 3.23 13.78 -15.11
C ASN A 110 4.09 14.48 -14.07
N GLU A 111 3.98 15.79 -13.97
CA GLU A 111 4.55 16.62 -12.91
C GLU A 111 3.60 17.74 -12.54
N ALA A 112 3.66 18.17 -11.29
CA ALA A 112 2.88 19.28 -10.74
C ALA A 112 3.81 20.41 -10.29
N GLU A 113 3.27 21.62 -10.28
CA GLU A 113 3.86 22.76 -9.60
C GLU A 113 3.95 22.48 -8.09
N LEU A 114 5.02 22.92 -7.44
CA LEU A 114 5.13 22.80 -5.99
C LEU A 114 4.04 23.64 -5.31
N ARG A 115 3.35 23.04 -4.34
CA ARG A 115 2.32 23.75 -3.57
C ARG A 115 2.88 25.02 -2.89
N PRO A 116 2.10 26.10 -2.75
CA PRO A 116 0.64 26.19 -2.99
C PRO A 116 0.23 26.37 -4.46
N GLY A 117 1.17 26.30 -5.40
CA GLY A 117 0.87 26.32 -6.83
C GLY A 117 -0.01 25.13 -7.25
N THR A 118 -0.81 25.31 -8.30
CA THR A 118 -1.81 24.32 -8.73
C THR A 118 -1.76 24.02 -10.23
N ALA A 119 -0.68 24.44 -10.90
CA ALA A 119 -0.47 24.15 -12.30
C ALA A 119 0.15 22.75 -12.48
N SER A 120 0.00 22.21 -13.69
CA SER A 120 0.81 21.09 -14.15
C SER A 120 2.11 21.60 -14.73
N ARG A 121 3.17 20.78 -14.68
CA ARG A 121 4.48 21.05 -15.30
C ARG A 121 4.69 20.09 -16.45
N ILE A 122 5.18 20.61 -17.56
CA ILE A 122 5.51 19.77 -18.72
C ILE A 122 6.71 18.89 -18.37
N ALA A 123 6.57 17.59 -18.48
CA ALA A 123 7.62 16.61 -18.23
C ALA A 123 7.83 15.70 -19.45
N ASP A 124 9.05 15.18 -19.62
CA ASP A 124 9.34 14.09 -20.54
C ASP A 124 9.58 12.81 -19.77
N ILE A 125 8.59 11.94 -19.72
CA ILE A 125 8.67 10.67 -18.98
C ILE A 125 9.53 9.62 -19.70
N SER A 126 9.84 9.81 -20.98
CA SER A 126 10.61 8.86 -21.80
C SER A 126 12.14 8.97 -21.63
N ASP A 127 12.63 10.04 -21.01
CA ASP A 127 14.07 10.34 -20.94
C ASP A 127 14.81 9.58 -19.83
N TYR A 128 14.10 8.90 -18.93
CA TYR A 128 14.76 8.14 -17.85
C TYR A 128 15.40 6.85 -18.37
N LYS A 129 16.66 6.62 -18.00
CA LYS A 129 17.42 5.42 -18.39
C LYS A 129 17.51 4.45 -17.22
N TRP A 130 16.65 3.46 -17.23
CA TRP A 130 16.54 2.42 -16.23
C TRP A 130 17.81 1.57 -16.12
N LYS A 131 18.18 1.22 -14.89
CA LYS A 131 19.32 0.35 -14.55
C LYS A 131 18.89 -0.90 -13.79
N ASP A 132 17.60 -1.09 -13.59
CA ASP A 132 16.98 -2.18 -12.85
C ASP A 132 16.67 -3.43 -13.70
N THR A 133 17.28 -3.56 -14.86
CA THR A 133 17.03 -4.65 -15.83
C THR A 133 17.07 -6.05 -15.20
N THR A 134 17.95 -6.27 -14.20
CA THR A 134 18.04 -7.55 -13.50
C THR A 134 16.80 -7.83 -12.67
N TRP A 135 16.27 -6.82 -12.00
CA TRP A 135 15.01 -6.90 -11.24
C TRP A 135 13.84 -7.19 -12.16
N MET A 136 13.68 -6.37 -13.23
CA MET A 136 12.57 -6.49 -14.18
C MET A 136 12.54 -7.84 -14.91
N LYS A 137 13.69 -8.48 -15.15
CA LYS A 137 13.76 -9.85 -15.70
C LYS A 137 13.31 -10.90 -14.69
N ARG A 138 13.55 -10.67 -13.40
CA ARG A 138 13.20 -11.61 -12.33
C ARG A 138 11.76 -11.40 -11.83
N ARG A 139 11.23 -10.17 -11.90
CA ARG A 139 9.88 -9.84 -11.38
C ARG A 139 8.80 -10.84 -11.81
N PRO A 140 8.72 -11.29 -13.09
CA PRO A 140 7.70 -12.25 -13.51
C PRO A 140 7.75 -13.62 -12.83
N GLU A 141 8.84 -13.95 -12.13
CA GLU A 141 9.00 -15.20 -11.40
C GLU A 141 8.46 -15.11 -9.96
N PHE A 142 8.16 -13.90 -9.48
CA PHE A 142 7.64 -13.70 -8.13
C PHE A 142 6.23 -14.28 -8.00
N ASP A 143 6.04 -15.08 -6.95
CA ASP A 143 4.77 -15.74 -6.61
C ASP A 143 4.40 -15.38 -5.16
N GLU A 144 3.39 -14.54 -4.99
CA GLU A 144 2.95 -14.05 -3.67
C GLU A 144 2.53 -15.17 -2.72
N THR A 145 2.26 -16.37 -3.24
CA THR A 145 1.90 -17.53 -2.41
C THR A 145 3.12 -18.31 -1.91
N LYS A 146 4.28 -18.17 -2.56
CA LYS A 146 5.49 -18.97 -2.29
C LYS A 146 6.68 -18.15 -1.85
N ASP A 147 6.73 -16.86 -2.22
CA ASP A 147 7.86 -15.99 -1.91
C ASP A 147 7.63 -15.17 -0.65
N PRO A 148 8.68 -14.80 0.08
CA PRO A 148 8.55 -13.97 1.27
C PRO A 148 8.14 -12.53 0.89
N MET A 149 7.21 -11.97 1.63
CA MET A 149 6.81 -10.57 1.53
C MET A 149 6.69 -9.99 2.94
N ALA A 150 7.69 -9.21 3.31
CA ALA A 150 7.72 -8.38 4.52
C ALA A 150 7.79 -6.92 4.06
N ILE A 151 6.74 -6.16 4.35
CA ILE A 151 6.51 -4.83 3.83
C ILE A 151 6.83 -3.80 4.91
N TYR A 152 7.62 -2.79 4.56
CA TYR A 152 7.84 -1.60 5.36
C TYR A 152 6.98 -0.46 4.80
N GLU A 153 5.90 -0.11 5.48
CA GLU A 153 5.03 0.99 5.10
C GLU A 153 5.67 2.30 5.53
N VAL A 154 5.81 3.26 4.61
CA VAL A 154 6.54 4.50 4.85
C VAL A 154 5.83 5.72 4.26
N HIS A 155 5.76 6.79 5.05
CA HIS A 155 5.39 8.13 4.59
C HIS A 155 6.66 8.96 4.40
N PRO A 156 7.07 9.32 3.17
CA PRO A 156 8.36 9.95 2.89
C PRO A 156 8.61 11.24 3.66
N GLY A 157 7.60 12.10 3.75
CA GLY A 157 7.72 13.42 4.36
C GLY A 157 7.91 13.44 5.88
N SER A 158 7.69 12.28 6.55
CA SER A 158 7.80 12.17 8.01
C SER A 158 8.65 10.98 8.48
N TRP A 159 9.34 10.31 7.56
CA TRP A 159 10.28 9.25 7.92
C TRP A 159 11.58 9.81 8.49
N LYS A 160 12.25 10.68 7.73
CA LYS A 160 13.41 11.50 8.13
C LYS A 160 13.31 12.88 7.52
N LYS A 161 13.86 13.88 8.21
CA LYS A 161 13.94 15.25 7.74
C LYS A 161 15.36 15.80 7.87
N HIS A 162 15.71 16.78 7.03
CA HIS A 162 16.85 17.66 7.27
C HIS A 162 16.49 18.71 8.31
N GLU A 163 17.50 19.33 8.91
CA GLU A 163 17.26 20.59 9.62
C GLU A 163 16.72 21.62 8.63
N ALA A 164 15.58 22.24 8.98
CA ALA A 164 14.97 23.27 8.17
C ALA A 164 15.92 24.47 8.02
N LYS A 165 16.05 24.97 6.80
CA LYS A 165 16.94 26.12 6.49
C LYS A 165 16.30 27.44 6.89
N ASP A 166 14.98 27.51 6.83
CA ASP A 166 14.14 28.65 7.19
C ASP A 166 12.74 28.17 7.60
N GLU A 167 11.85 29.10 7.94
CA GLU A 167 10.49 28.78 8.41
C GLU A 167 9.59 28.13 7.34
N ASP A 168 9.93 28.32 6.06
CA ASP A 168 9.16 27.77 4.93
C ASP A 168 9.72 26.43 4.42
N ASP A 169 10.88 26.01 4.90
CA ASP A 169 11.52 24.74 4.51
C ASP A 169 10.93 23.58 5.33
N PRO A 170 10.16 22.65 4.71
CA PRO A 170 9.64 21.49 5.42
C PRO A 170 10.71 20.46 5.81
N GLY A 171 11.95 20.63 5.38
CA GLY A 171 13.08 19.73 5.65
C GLY A 171 12.95 18.37 4.96
N PHE A 172 12.16 18.23 3.91
CA PHE A 172 11.96 16.96 3.25
C PHE A 172 13.22 16.43 2.56
N TYR A 173 13.47 15.14 2.68
CA TYR A 173 14.39 14.46 1.77
C TYR A 173 13.78 14.42 0.37
N ASN A 174 14.60 14.68 -0.66
CA ASN A 174 14.18 14.46 -2.02
C ASN A 174 14.18 12.96 -2.37
N TYR A 175 13.56 12.57 -3.50
CA TYR A 175 13.46 11.18 -3.93
C TYR A 175 14.81 10.46 -4.02
N ARG A 176 15.89 11.17 -4.39
CA ARG A 176 17.23 10.57 -4.51
C ARG A 176 17.84 10.29 -3.16
N GLU A 177 17.72 11.23 -2.21
CA GLU A 177 18.17 11.06 -0.82
C GLU A 177 17.38 9.94 -0.14
N LEU A 178 16.04 9.94 -0.28
CA LEU A 178 15.18 8.86 0.20
C LEU A 178 15.59 7.51 -0.35
N ALA A 179 15.92 7.41 -1.66
CA ALA A 179 16.35 6.18 -2.28
C ALA A 179 17.54 5.54 -1.55
N HIS A 180 18.55 6.35 -1.23
CA HIS A 180 19.77 5.86 -0.58
C HIS A 180 19.54 5.46 0.87
N GLU A 181 18.92 6.34 1.64
CA GLU A 181 18.68 6.12 3.07
C GLU A 181 17.71 4.97 3.31
N LEU A 182 16.60 4.96 2.58
CA LEU A 182 15.55 3.94 2.71
C LEU A 182 16.06 2.56 2.27
N ALA A 183 16.79 2.48 1.15
CA ALA A 183 17.36 1.21 0.70
C ALA A 183 18.33 0.62 1.72
N ALA A 184 19.21 1.45 2.30
CA ALA A 184 20.17 1.02 3.32
C ALA A 184 19.45 0.49 4.57
N TYR A 185 18.43 1.22 5.04
CA TYR A 185 17.67 0.87 6.23
C TYR A 185 16.84 -0.40 6.04
N VAL A 186 16.01 -0.46 5.00
CA VAL A 186 15.12 -1.59 4.69
C VAL A 186 15.91 -2.88 4.50
N LYS A 187 17.02 -2.81 3.77
CA LYS A 187 17.92 -3.95 3.57
C LYS A 187 18.58 -4.41 4.87
N LYS A 188 19.06 -3.46 5.71
CA LYS A 188 19.63 -3.78 7.03
C LYS A 188 18.61 -4.49 7.91
N MET A 189 17.37 -4.04 7.91
CA MET A 189 16.28 -4.60 8.71
C MET A 189 15.80 -5.97 8.20
N GLY A 190 15.91 -6.25 6.89
CA GLY A 190 15.48 -7.50 6.29
C GLY A 190 14.08 -7.48 5.69
N TYR A 191 13.49 -6.30 5.50
CA TYR A 191 12.26 -6.15 4.72
C TYR A 191 12.53 -6.45 3.24
N THR A 192 11.52 -6.97 2.56
CA THR A 192 11.59 -7.32 1.13
C THR A 192 11.00 -6.26 0.22
N HIS A 193 10.03 -5.51 0.73
CA HIS A 193 9.30 -4.48 -0.01
C HIS A 193 9.15 -3.22 0.84
N VAL A 194 8.99 -2.10 0.15
CA VAL A 194 8.47 -0.85 0.74
C VAL A 194 7.09 -0.58 0.18
N GLU A 195 6.16 -0.12 1.03
CA GLU A 195 4.88 0.43 0.61
C GLU A 195 4.89 1.92 0.91
N ILE A 196 4.78 2.75 -0.14
CA ILE A 196 5.00 4.19 -0.04
C ILE A 196 3.67 4.91 -0.12
N MET A 197 3.33 5.63 0.96
CA MET A 197 2.15 6.49 1.06
C MET A 197 2.38 7.84 0.40
N GLY A 198 1.30 8.49 -0.05
CA GLY A 198 1.29 9.90 -0.44
C GLY A 198 2.17 10.24 -1.65
N ILE A 199 2.34 9.31 -2.59
CA ILE A 199 3.18 9.54 -3.78
C ILE A 199 2.43 10.29 -4.88
N ALA A 200 1.16 10.02 -5.13
CA ALA A 200 0.39 10.81 -6.10
C ALA A 200 0.22 12.25 -5.60
N GLU A 201 0.30 13.24 -6.52
CA GLU A 201 0.22 14.66 -6.15
C GLU A 201 -1.09 15.01 -5.45
N HIS A 202 -0.98 15.74 -4.36
CA HIS A 202 -2.11 16.15 -3.51
C HIS A 202 -1.83 17.53 -2.89
N PRO A 203 -2.85 18.39 -2.69
CA PRO A 203 -2.65 19.75 -2.22
C PRO A 203 -2.42 19.85 -0.72
N PHE A 204 -3.00 18.96 0.07
CA PHE A 204 -3.08 19.05 1.54
C PHE A 204 -2.27 17.94 2.22
N ASP A 205 -1.22 18.30 2.98
CA ASP A 205 -0.36 17.36 3.67
C ASP A 205 -1.10 16.50 4.69
N GLY A 206 -2.04 17.11 5.43
CA GLY A 206 -2.87 16.40 6.42
C GLY A 206 -3.84 15.37 5.82
N SER A 207 -3.93 15.27 4.50
CA SER A 207 -4.63 14.16 3.83
C SER A 207 -3.76 12.91 3.70
N TRP A 208 -2.46 12.97 4.07
CA TRP A 208 -1.48 11.90 3.93
C TRP A 208 -1.35 11.34 2.49
N GLY A 209 -1.84 12.09 1.50
CA GLY A 209 -1.89 11.67 0.10
C GLY A 209 -3.19 11.02 -0.33
N TYR A 210 -4.23 10.96 0.53
CA TYR A 210 -5.52 10.36 0.17
C TYR A 210 -6.48 11.31 -0.55
N GLN A 211 -6.14 12.60 -0.68
CA GLN A 211 -6.91 13.57 -1.48
C GLN A 211 -6.13 13.93 -2.76
N VAL A 212 -6.07 13.00 -3.69
CA VAL A 212 -5.25 13.07 -4.90
C VAL A 212 -5.84 14.05 -5.92
N THR A 213 -5.01 14.97 -6.43
CA THR A 213 -5.34 15.88 -7.54
C THR A 213 -4.53 15.60 -8.80
N GLY A 214 -3.37 14.94 -8.69
CA GLY A 214 -2.52 14.58 -9.82
C GLY A 214 -2.24 13.08 -9.86
N TYR A 215 -3.12 12.31 -10.47
CA TYR A 215 -3.05 10.84 -10.48
C TYR A 215 -1.84 10.27 -11.22
N TYR A 216 -1.32 10.99 -12.22
CA TYR A 216 -0.17 10.57 -13.04
C TYR A 216 1.12 11.32 -12.67
N ALA A 217 1.10 12.13 -11.61
CA ALA A 217 2.24 12.90 -11.15
C ALA A 217 2.73 12.39 -9.79
N PRO A 218 3.98 11.93 -9.67
CA PRO A 218 4.61 11.84 -8.35
C PRO A 218 4.63 13.21 -7.70
N THR A 219 4.34 13.29 -6.41
CA THR A 219 4.27 14.59 -5.73
C THR A 219 5.55 15.39 -5.88
N SER A 220 5.40 16.66 -6.24
CA SER A 220 6.50 17.62 -6.40
C SER A 220 7.25 17.95 -5.11
N ARG A 221 6.70 17.56 -3.96
CA ARG A 221 7.32 17.75 -2.63
C ARG A 221 8.73 17.19 -2.53
N TYR A 222 8.99 16.09 -3.22
CA TYR A 222 10.24 15.34 -3.11
C TYR A 222 11.07 15.38 -4.39
N GLY A 223 10.65 16.09 -5.43
CA GLY A 223 11.38 16.23 -6.68
C GLY A 223 10.56 15.94 -7.94
N SER A 224 11.25 15.70 -9.03
CA SER A 224 10.68 15.44 -10.36
C SER A 224 10.24 13.98 -10.55
N VAL A 225 9.49 13.70 -11.63
CA VAL A 225 9.17 12.34 -12.06
C VAL A 225 10.43 11.51 -12.33
N GLN A 226 11.49 12.14 -12.83
CA GLN A 226 12.79 11.50 -13.07
C GLN A 226 13.46 11.09 -11.76
N ASP A 227 13.34 11.90 -10.71
CA ASP A 227 13.87 11.58 -9.39
C ASP A 227 13.08 10.45 -8.71
N PHE A 228 11.77 10.42 -8.91
CA PHE A 228 10.92 9.30 -8.47
C PHE A 228 11.33 7.99 -9.18
N LYS A 229 11.48 8.01 -10.51
CA LYS A 229 11.97 6.84 -11.27
C LYS A 229 13.35 6.39 -10.78
N TYR A 230 14.23 7.33 -10.44
CA TYR A 230 15.52 7.00 -9.83
C TYR A 230 15.38 6.28 -8.50
N MET A 231 14.43 6.70 -7.65
CA MET A 231 14.18 6.04 -6.36
C MET A 231 13.76 4.59 -6.56
N VAL A 232 12.80 4.32 -7.43
CA VAL A 232 12.36 2.96 -7.76
C VAL A 232 13.52 2.12 -8.33
N ASP A 233 14.25 2.64 -9.31
CA ASP A 233 15.42 2.01 -9.91
C ASP A 233 16.48 1.64 -8.86
N TYR A 234 16.74 2.56 -7.93
CA TYR A 234 17.73 2.33 -6.87
C TYR A 234 17.29 1.26 -5.87
N LEU A 235 16.02 1.26 -5.47
CA LEU A 235 15.44 0.24 -4.59
C LEU A 235 15.52 -1.15 -5.26
N HIS A 236 15.16 -1.27 -6.54
CA HIS A 236 15.28 -2.52 -7.32
C HIS A 236 16.71 -3.04 -7.40
N ARG A 237 17.69 -2.18 -7.63
CA ARG A 237 19.12 -2.56 -7.62
C ARG A 237 19.58 -3.06 -6.24
N ASN A 238 18.91 -2.67 -5.18
CA ASN A 238 19.13 -3.18 -3.82
C ASN A 238 18.24 -4.37 -3.47
N LYS A 239 17.48 -4.92 -4.43
CA LYS A 239 16.58 -6.08 -4.29
C LYS A 239 15.39 -5.81 -3.37
N ILE A 240 14.85 -4.61 -3.41
CA ILE A 240 13.70 -4.17 -2.66
C ILE A 240 12.58 -3.86 -3.65
N GLY A 241 11.43 -4.53 -3.50
CA GLY A 241 10.22 -4.24 -4.26
C GLY A 241 9.53 -2.97 -3.79
N VAL A 242 8.80 -2.33 -4.69
CA VAL A 242 8.11 -1.06 -4.43
C VAL A 242 6.61 -1.22 -4.66
N ILE A 243 5.84 -0.94 -3.63
CA ILE A 243 4.38 -0.90 -3.66
C ILE A 243 3.97 0.56 -3.44
N LEU A 244 2.98 1.05 -4.18
CA LEU A 244 2.40 2.36 -3.93
C LEU A 244 1.01 2.23 -3.31
N ASP A 245 0.73 3.11 -2.38
CA ASP A 245 -0.62 3.34 -1.91
C ASP A 245 -1.40 4.12 -2.97
N TRP A 246 -2.49 3.55 -3.47
CA TRP A 246 -3.25 4.03 -4.61
C TRP A 246 -4.72 4.21 -4.27
N VAL A 247 -5.28 5.39 -4.60
CA VAL A 247 -6.60 5.85 -4.14
C VAL A 247 -7.59 5.97 -5.30
N PRO A 248 -8.17 4.88 -5.81
CA PRO A 248 -9.18 4.94 -6.87
C PRO A 248 -10.60 5.16 -6.35
N ALA A 249 -10.79 5.27 -5.03
CA ALA A 249 -12.11 5.37 -4.41
C ALA A 249 -12.75 6.74 -4.59
N HIS A 250 -11.96 7.80 -4.47
CA HIS A 250 -12.48 9.17 -4.41
C HIS A 250 -11.41 10.21 -4.77
N PHE A 251 -11.84 11.47 -4.91
CA PHE A 251 -10.96 12.61 -5.14
C PHE A 251 -11.54 13.89 -4.50
N PRO A 252 -10.69 14.90 -4.16
CA PRO A 252 -11.13 16.11 -3.49
C PRO A 252 -11.89 17.05 -4.43
N LYS A 253 -12.56 18.04 -3.83
CA LYS A 253 -13.36 19.04 -4.54
C LYS A 253 -12.56 20.29 -4.95
N ASP A 254 -11.25 20.26 -4.88
CA ASP A 254 -10.37 21.36 -5.25
C ASP A 254 -10.66 21.86 -6.67
N ALA A 255 -10.79 23.17 -6.83
CA ALA A 255 -11.25 23.79 -8.07
C ALA A 255 -10.37 23.48 -9.29
N HIS A 256 -9.07 23.25 -9.07
CA HIS A 256 -8.12 22.88 -10.13
C HIS A 256 -8.11 21.39 -10.44
N GLY A 257 -8.71 20.55 -9.60
CA GLY A 257 -8.75 19.08 -9.73
C GLY A 257 -9.88 18.58 -10.64
N LEU A 258 -10.25 17.31 -10.42
CA LEU A 258 -11.19 16.58 -11.30
C LEU A 258 -12.66 16.96 -11.09
N ALA A 259 -13.04 17.49 -9.93
CA ALA A 259 -14.42 17.79 -9.60
C ALA A 259 -15.04 18.80 -10.57
N ASN A 260 -16.19 18.47 -11.14
CA ASN A 260 -16.90 19.29 -12.13
C ASN A 260 -15.96 19.78 -13.25
N PHE A 261 -15.22 18.86 -13.85
CA PHE A 261 -14.05 19.17 -14.67
C PHE A 261 -14.30 20.15 -15.83
N ASP A 262 -15.44 20.01 -16.50
CA ASP A 262 -15.88 20.91 -17.58
C ASP A 262 -17.17 21.67 -17.25
N GLY A 263 -17.42 21.90 -15.97
CA GLY A 263 -18.67 22.47 -15.44
C GLY A 263 -19.77 21.44 -15.23
N THR A 264 -19.48 20.16 -15.50
CA THR A 264 -20.38 19.02 -15.28
C THR A 264 -19.68 17.90 -14.55
N ALA A 265 -20.43 16.90 -14.08
CA ALA A 265 -19.91 15.66 -13.49
C ALA A 265 -19.26 14.79 -14.58
N VAL A 266 -17.95 14.97 -14.83
CA VAL A 266 -17.19 14.22 -15.84
C VAL A 266 -16.63 12.92 -15.28
N TYR A 267 -15.94 13.00 -14.14
CA TYR A 267 -15.31 11.86 -13.47
C TYR A 267 -16.18 11.25 -12.38
N GLU A 268 -17.01 12.05 -11.73
CA GLU A 268 -17.94 11.68 -10.68
C GLU A 268 -19.35 11.35 -11.21
N HIS A 269 -20.19 10.76 -10.36
CA HIS A 269 -21.63 10.71 -10.59
C HIS A 269 -22.26 12.08 -10.37
N GLU A 270 -23.28 12.44 -11.19
CA GLU A 270 -24.03 13.68 -11.06
C GLU A 270 -24.91 13.71 -9.79
N ASP A 271 -25.57 12.58 -9.48
CA ASP A 271 -26.37 12.44 -8.26
C ASP A 271 -25.45 12.36 -7.03
N PRO A 272 -25.49 13.32 -6.09
CA PRO A 272 -24.62 13.34 -4.92
C PRO A 272 -24.78 12.11 -4.02
N ARG A 273 -25.92 11.42 -4.07
CA ARG A 273 -26.12 10.15 -3.34
C ARG A 273 -25.23 9.02 -3.85
N GLN A 274 -24.77 9.11 -5.10
CA GLN A 274 -23.80 8.18 -5.72
C GLN A 274 -22.42 8.82 -5.86
N GLY A 275 -22.34 10.14 -6.01
CA GLY A 275 -21.15 10.89 -6.37
C GLY A 275 -20.41 11.55 -5.21
N GLU A 276 -20.83 11.38 -3.94
CA GLU A 276 -20.17 12.01 -2.80
C GLU A 276 -20.03 11.06 -1.60
N HIS A 277 -18.88 11.17 -0.91
CA HIS A 277 -18.66 10.65 0.44
C HIS A 277 -18.92 11.77 1.45
N PRO A 278 -20.03 11.75 2.21
CA PRO A 278 -20.36 12.81 3.16
C PRO A 278 -19.30 13.00 4.25
N ASP A 279 -18.79 11.90 4.80
CA ASP A 279 -17.84 11.91 5.92
C ASP A 279 -16.45 12.44 5.50
N TRP A 280 -16.04 12.21 4.25
CA TRP A 280 -14.73 12.63 3.74
C TRP A 280 -14.79 13.95 2.96
N GLY A 281 -16.00 14.41 2.60
CA GLY A 281 -16.19 15.60 1.80
C GLY A 281 -15.68 15.49 0.36
N THR A 282 -15.48 14.27 -0.15
CA THR A 282 -14.89 13.98 -1.46
C THR A 282 -15.92 13.53 -2.49
N LYS A 283 -15.53 13.53 -3.77
CA LYS A 283 -16.30 12.97 -4.89
C LYS A 283 -15.97 11.50 -5.09
N ILE A 284 -16.98 10.73 -5.54
CA ILE A 284 -16.84 9.30 -5.90
C ILE A 284 -16.78 9.18 -7.42
N TYR A 285 -15.84 8.38 -7.93
CA TYR A 285 -15.74 8.09 -9.35
C TYR A 285 -16.97 7.39 -9.91
N ASN A 286 -17.35 7.73 -11.14
CA ASN A 286 -18.36 7.03 -11.92
C ASN A 286 -17.74 5.80 -12.60
N TYR A 287 -17.66 4.68 -11.88
CA TYR A 287 -17.08 3.42 -12.39
C TYR A 287 -17.86 2.82 -13.56
N GLY A 288 -19.12 3.21 -13.77
CA GLY A 288 -19.94 2.81 -14.90
C GLY A 288 -19.57 3.50 -16.21
N ARG A 289 -18.87 4.65 -16.14
CA ARG A 289 -18.44 5.39 -17.33
C ARG A 289 -17.16 4.80 -17.91
N PRO A 290 -17.17 4.33 -19.18
CA PRO A 290 -15.99 3.65 -19.77
C PRO A 290 -14.72 4.50 -19.72
N GLU A 291 -14.80 5.79 -20.01
CA GLU A 291 -13.66 6.70 -20.02
C GLU A 291 -13.06 6.90 -18.62
N VAL A 292 -13.88 6.86 -17.56
CA VAL A 292 -13.45 6.94 -16.17
C VAL A 292 -12.77 5.65 -15.73
N LYS A 293 -13.34 4.49 -16.07
CA LYS A 293 -12.65 3.19 -15.89
C LYS A 293 -11.31 3.18 -16.60
N ASN A 294 -11.29 3.67 -17.83
CA ASN A 294 -10.06 3.77 -18.62
C ASN A 294 -9.00 4.65 -17.94
N PHE A 295 -9.41 5.81 -17.41
CA PHE A 295 -8.53 6.70 -16.66
C PHE A 295 -7.85 5.98 -15.50
N LEU A 296 -8.62 5.27 -14.68
CA LEU A 296 -8.11 4.56 -13.50
C LEU A 296 -7.26 3.33 -13.85
N ILE A 297 -7.69 2.50 -14.82
CA ILE A 297 -6.92 1.32 -15.24
C ILE A 297 -5.59 1.73 -15.88
N ALA A 298 -5.62 2.72 -16.77
CA ALA A 298 -4.40 3.25 -17.38
C ALA A 298 -3.46 3.91 -16.35
N ASN A 299 -4.02 4.51 -15.29
CA ASN A 299 -3.23 5.06 -14.19
C ASN A 299 -2.50 3.96 -13.40
N ALA A 300 -3.18 2.86 -13.08
CA ALA A 300 -2.53 1.71 -12.45
C ALA A 300 -1.39 1.16 -13.33
N LEU A 301 -1.63 1.02 -14.62
CA LEU A 301 -0.62 0.58 -15.59
C LEU A 301 0.54 1.58 -15.72
N TYR A 302 0.27 2.89 -15.69
CA TYR A 302 1.32 3.91 -15.69
C TYR A 302 2.30 3.73 -14.54
N TRP A 303 1.82 3.53 -13.32
CA TRP A 303 2.69 3.30 -12.18
C TRP A 303 3.52 2.02 -12.34
N ILE A 304 2.91 0.95 -12.84
CA ILE A 304 3.56 -0.35 -12.97
C ILE A 304 4.49 -0.44 -14.19
N GLU A 305 4.06 0.04 -15.35
CA GLU A 305 4.78 -0.13 -16.63
C GLU A 305 5.75 1.02 -16.92
N GLU A 306 5.36 2.26 -16.58
CA GLU A 306 6.18 3.45 -16.85
C GLU A 306 7.10 3.80 -15.67
N CYS A 307 6.63 3.56 -14.44
CA CYS A 307 7.40 3.84 -13.22
C CYS A 307 7.99 2.58 -12.57
N HIS A 308 7.82 1.40 -13.16
CA HIS A 308 8.35 0.10 -12.74
C HIS A 308 7.93 -0.36 -11.34
N VAL A 309 6.90 0.22 -10.70
CA VAL A 309 6.43 -0.26 -9.38
C VAL A 309 5.96 -1.71 -9.46
N ASP A 310 6.15 -2.46 -8.37
CA ASP A 310 5.87 -3.90 -8.29
C ASP A 310 4.47 -4.21 -7.81
N GLY A 311 3.73 -3.22 -7.35
CA GLY A 311 2.35 -3.41 -6.92
C GLY A 311 1.67 -2.14 -6.45
N LEU A 312 0.36 -2.26 -6.27
CA LEU A 312 -0.49 -1.20 -5.72
C LEU A 312 -1.28 -1.75 -4.53
N ARG A 313 -1.24 -1.02 -3.42
CA ARG A 313 -2.22 -1.18 -2.34
C ARG A 313 -3.40 -0.29 -2.67
N VAL A 314 -4.56 -0.88 -2.82
CA VAL A 314 -5.78 -0.19 -3.22
C VAL A 314 -6.55 0.20 -1.97
N ASP A 315 -6.60 1.51 -1.76
CA ASP A 315 -7.23 2.14 -0.60
C ASP A 315 -8.75 2.01 -0.64
N ALA A 316 -9.36 1.83 0.55
CA ALA A 316 -10.79 1.94 0.81
C ALA A 316 -11.69 1.11 -0.14
N VAL A 317 -11.30 -0.11 -0.47
CA VAL A 317 -12.05 -0.99 -1.39
C VAL A 317 -13.50 -1.19 -0.93
N ALA A 318 -13.74 -1.33 0.38
CA ALA A 318 -15.10 -1.44 0.93
C ALA A 318 -15.98 -0.25 0.56
N SER A 319 -15.44 0.98 0.56
CA SER A 319 -16.19 2.19 0.19
C SER A 319 -16.62 2.21 -1.27
N MET A 320 -15.91 1.45 -2.12
CA MET A 320 -16.25 1.31 -3.55
C MET A 320 -17.28 0.22 -3.78
N LEU A 321 -17.23 -0.88 -3.00
CA LEU A 321 -18.10 -2.04 -3.15
C LEU A 321 -19.53 -1.83 -2.64
N TYR A 322 -19.72 -0.91 -1.68
CA TYR A 322 -21.01 -0.68 -1.04
C TYR A 322 -21.53 0.74 -1.31
N LEU A 323 -22.72 0.83 -1.92
CA LEU A 323 -23.38 2.11 -2.27
C LEU A 323 -23.80 2.93 -1.03
N ASP A 324 -24.02 2.27 0.09
CA ASP A 324 -24.41 2.83 1.38
C ASP A 324 -23.24 3.07 2.34
N TYR A 325 -21.99 2.86 1.90
CA TYR A 325 -20.82 3.04 2.76
C TYR A 325 -20.74 4.47 3.31
N GLY A 326 -20.73 4.61 4.65
CA GLY A 326 -20.68 5.91 5.32
C GLY A 326 -21.92 6.79 5.12
N LYS A 327 -23.06 6.23 4.66
CA LYS A 327 -24.29 6.97 4.35
C LYS A 327 -25.46 6.49 5.20
N LYS A 328 -26.39 7.41 5.48
CA LYS A 328 -27.64 7.13 6.18
C LYS A 328 -28.74 6.68 5.21
N ASP A 329 -29.81 6.16 5.77
CA ASP A 329 -31.01 5.84 5.00
C ASP A 329 -31.51 7.07 4.22
N GLY A 330 -31.74 6.87 2.90
CA GLY A 330 -32.13 7.92 1.98
C GLY A 330 -30.98 8.76 1.37
N GLU A 331 -29.74 8.59 1.85
CA GLU A 331 -28.54 9.26 1.32
C GLU A 331 -27.81 8.44 0.25
N TRP A 332 -28.33 7.29 -0.14
CA TRP A 332 -27.77 6.42 -1.18
C TRP A 332 -28.87 5.89 -2.12
N VAL A 333 -28.42 5.32 -3.24
CA VAL A 333 -29.32 4.76 -4.27
C VAL A 333 -28.99 3.29 -4.46
N ALA A 334 -29.99 2.43 -4.30
CA ALA A 334 -29.84 1.01 -4.51
C ALA A 334 -29.51 0.67 -5.98
N ASN A 335 -28.82 -0.43 -6.20
CA ASN A 335 -28.55 -0.91 -7.54
C ASN A 335 -29.83 -1.46 -8.22
N LYS A 336 -29.71 -1.88 -9.48
CA LYS A 336 -30.85 -2.38 -10.29
C LYS A 336 -31.56 -3.62 -9.71
N TYR A 337 -30.98 -4.28 -8.72
CA TYR A 337 -31.58 -5.41 -8.02
C TYR A 337 -32.18 -5.02 -6.66
N GLY A 338 -32.03 -3.77 -6.25
CA GLY A 338 -32.57 -3.25 -4.99
C GLY A 338 -31.65 -3.48 -3.78
N ASP A 339 -30.40 -3.88 -3.98
CA ASP A 339 -29.42 -4.06 -2.91
C ASP A 339 -28.33 -2.95 -2.92
N ASN A 340 -27.43 -2.99 -1.94
CA ASN A 340 -26.40 -1.97 -1.70
C ASN A 340 -25.05 -2.25 -2.41
N LYS A 341 -24.95 -3.29 -3.24
CA LYS A 341 -23.71 -3.63 -3.94
C LYS A 341 -23.49 -2.68 -5.12
N ASN A 342 -22.31 -2.09 -5.22
CA ASN A 342 -21.92 -1.30 -6.37
C ASN A 342 -21.44 -2.20 -7.51
N LEU A 343 -22.36 -2.59 -8.39
CA LEU A 343 -22.09 -3.51 -9.50
C LEU A 343 -21.03 -2.96 -10.46
N GLU A 344 -20.97 -1.63 -10.64
CA GLU A 344 -20.02 -0.97 -11.52
C GLU A 344 -18.60 -1.04 -10.96
N ALA A 345 -18.43 -0.85 -9.66
CA ALA A 345 -17.15 -1.00 -8.98
C ALA A 345 -16.66 -2.45 -8.95
N ILE A 346 -17.56 -3.42 -8.77
CA ILE A 346 -17.24 -4.85 -8.85
C ILE A 346 -16.66 -5.20 -10.23
N GLU A 347 -17.32 -4.77 -11.31
CA GLU A 347 -16.84 -4.99 -12.67
C GLU A 347 -15.54 -4.23 -12.96
N PHE A 348 -15.40 -3.02 -12.40
CA PHE A 348 -14.15 -2.26 -12.47
C PHE A 348 -12.98 -3.04 -11.84
N PHE A 349 -13.13 -3.59 -10.64
CA PHE A 349 -12.05 -4.37 -9.99
C PHE A 349 -11.68 -5.62 -10.78
N LYS A 350 -12.67 -6.36 -11.26
CA LYS A 350 -12.43 -7.54 -12.11
C LYS A 350 -11.64 -7.17 -13.37
N HIS A 351 -12.03 -6.08 -14.03
CA HIS A 351 -11.36 -5.60 -15.22
C HIS A 351 -9.94 -5.10 -14.90
N LEU A 352 -9.79 -4.24 -13.89
CA LEU A 352 -8.51 -3.72 -13.42
C LEU A 352 -7.51 -4.85 -13.13
N ASN A 353 -7.88 -5.78 -12.25
CA ASN A 353 -6.98 -6.83 -11.80
C ASN A 353 -6.63 -7.81 -12.92
N THR A 354 -7.61 -8.14 -13.79
CA THR A 354 -7.36 -8.98 -14.96
C THR A 354 -6.35 -8.36 -15.92
N VAL A 355 -6.49 -7.06 -16.21
CA VAL A 355 -5.60 -6.36 -17.14
C VAL A 355 -4.22 -6.15 -16.54
N VAL A 356 -4.15 -5.64 -15.31
CA VAL A 356 -2.88 -5.33 -14.64
C VAL A 356 -2.04 -6.59 -14.44
N LEU A 357 -2.61 -7.62 -13.82
CA LEU A 357 -1.89 -8.86 -13.52
C LEU A 357 -1.63 -9.69 -14.77
N GLY A 358 -2.54 -9.66 -15.75
CA GLY A 358 -2.37 -10.36 -17.03
C GLY A 358 -1.27 -9.78 -17.91
N ARG A 359 -1.05 -8.46 -17.85
CA ARG A 359 0.04 -7.77 -18.59
C ARG A 359 1.37 -7.79 -17.85
N ASN A 360 1.34 -7.84 -16.52
CA ASN A 360 2.50 -7.61 -15.66
C ASN A 360 2.66 -8.74 -14.65
N HIS A 361 3.16 -9.89 -15.09
CA HIS A 361 3.40 -11.02 -14.20
C HIS A 361 4.37 -10.67 -13.07
N GLY A 362 4.10 -11.20 -11.88
CA GLY A 362 4.88 -10.98 -10.67
C GLY A 362 4.64 -9.63 -10.00
N THR A 363 3.67 -8.83 -10.48
CA THR A 363 3.15 -7.67 -9.74
C THR A 363 2.03 -8.10 -8.81
N VAL A 364 1.73 -7.27 -7.81
CA VAL A 364 0.68 -7.53 -6.83
C VAL A 364 -0.33 -6.40 -6.76
N MET A 365 -1.61 -6.77 -6.64
CA MET A 365 -2.71 -5.87 -6.33
C MET A 365 -3.23 -6.25 -4.94
N ILE A 366 -3.10 -5.34 -3.98
CA ILE A 366 -3.40 -5.60 -2.57
C ILE A 366 -4.63 -4.79 -2.18
N ALA A 367 -5.70 -5.46 -1.71
CA ALA A 367 -6.92 -4.77 -1.30
C ALA A 367 -6.87 -4.39 0.19
N GLU A 368 -7.11 -3.12 0.49
CA GLU A 368 -7.57 -2.72 1.82
C GLU A 368 -9.10 -2.82 1.83
N GLU A 369 -9.58 -3.96 2.31
CA GLU A 369 -11.03 -4.27 2.37
C GLU A 369 -11.35 -4.77 3.79
N SER A 370 -12.11 -3.99 4.54
CA SER A 370 -12.36 -4.17 5.97
C SER A 370 -13.63 -4.97 6.30
N THR A 371 -14.41 -5.36 5.28
CA THR A 371 -15.68 -6.08 5.48
C THR A 371 -15.54 -7.59 5.25
N ALA A 372 -16.64 -8.30 5.38
CA ALA A 372 -16.73 -9.73 5.08
C ALA A 372 -17.04 -10.01 3.60
N TRP A 373 -16.64 -9.12 2.68
CA TRP A 373 -16.83 -9.37 1.24
C TRP A 373 -16.08 -10.64 0.82
N PRO A 374 -16.76 -11.61 0.17
CA PRO A 374 -16.14 -12.88 -0.14
C PRO A 374 -15.28 -12.82 -1.42
N GLN A 375 -14.27 -13.69 -1.50
CA GLN A 375 -13.45 -13.90 -2.69
C GLN A 375 -12.79 -12.60 -3.23
N VAL A 376 -12.32 -11.74 -2.34
CA VAL A 376 -11.54 -10.56 -2.74
C VAL A 376 -10.30 -11.00 -3.53
N THR A 377 -9.62 -12.06 -3.07
CA THR A 377 -8.45 -12.65 -3.74
C THR A 377 -8.78 -13.83 -4.63
N GLY A 378 -10.08 -14.15 -4.80
CA GLY A 378 -10.57 -15.14 -5.76
C GLY A 378 -10.41 -14.64 -7.19
N LYS A 379 -10.24 -15.58 -8.14
CA LYS A 379 -10.10 -15.23 -9.56
C LYS A 379 -11.35 -14.53 -10.09
N ALA A 380 -11.17 -13.55 -10.97
CA ALA A 380 -12.26 -12.80 -11.58
C ALA A 380 -13.17 -13.72 -12.43
N GLU A 381 -12.61 -14.72 -13.11
CA GLU A 381 -13.35 -15.73 -13.90
C GLU A 381 -14.26 -16.61 -13.05
N ASP A 382 -13.90 -16.83 -11.76
CA ASP A 382 -14.67 -17.62 -10.80
C ASP A 382 -15.61 -16.74 -9.94
N GLY A 383 -15.76 -15.46 -10.29
CA GLY A 383 -16.65 -14.52 -9.62
C GLY A 383 -15.98 -13.65 -8.55
N GLY A 384 -14.72 -13.90 -8.22
CA GLY A 384 -13.94 -13.08 -7.29
C GLY A 384 -13.56 -11.71 -7.86
N LEU A 385 -12.89 -10.87 -7.04
CA LEU A 385 -12.44 -9.53 -7.47
C LEU A 385 -11.08 -9.55 -8.17
N GLY A 386 -10.30 -10.64 -8.04
CA GLY A 386 -9.02 -10.83 -8.73
C GLY A 386 -7.81 -10.17 -8.06
N PHE A 387 -7.91 -9.69 -6.83
CA PHE A 387 -6.75 -9.17 -6.10
C PHE A 387 -5.73 -10.27 -5.79
N SER A 388 -4.45 -9.90 -5.73
CA SER A 388 -3.38 -10.82 -5.32
C SER A 388 -3.42 -11.12 -3.83
N LEU A 389 -3.65 -10.10 -3.01
CA LEU A 389 -3.62 -10.15 -1.55
C LEU A 389 -4.71 -9.24 -0.96
N LYS A 390 -5.07 -9.50 0.29
CA LYS A 390 -6.00 -8.69 1.09
C LYS A 390 -5.39 -8.38 2.46
N TRP A 391 -5.50 -7.15 2.95
CA TRP A 391 -5.20 -6.82 4.33
C TRP A 391 -6.13 -7.59 5.29
N ASN A 392 -5.56 -8.21 6.32
CA ASN A 392 -6.35 -8.92 7.34
C ASN A 392 -6.72 -7.98 8.48
N MET A 393 -7.73 -7.15 8.26
CA MET A 393 -8.22 -6.19 9.25
C MET A 393 -8.88 -6.89 10.45
N GLY A 394 -9.51 -8.06 10.24
CA GLY A 394 -10.11 -8.87 11.31
C GLY A 394 -9.06 -9.36 12.31
N TRP A 395 -7.97 -9.97 11.80
CA TRP A 395 -6.84 -10.38 12.62
C TRP A 395 -6.22 -9.19 13.36
N MET A 396 -6.01 -8.08 12.67
CA MET A 396 -5.43 -6.87 13.26
C MET A 396 -6.23 -6.37 14.45
N ASN A 397 -7.56 -6.26 14.31
CA ASN A 397 -8.44 -5.80 15.37
C ASN A 397 -8.39 -6.73 16.59
N ASP A 398 -8.59 -8.04 16.40
CA ASP A 398 -8.57 -9.03 17.47
C ASP A 398 -7.21 -9.07 18.18
N PHE A 399 -6.12 -9.05 17.39
CA PHE A 399 -4.75 -9.03 17.91
C PHE A 399 -4.47 -7.79 18.76
N LEU A 400 -4.81 -6.60 18.28
CA LEU A 400 -4.58 -5.35 19.00
C LEU A 400 -5.47 -5.24 20.24
N GLU A 401 -6.73 -5.69 20.16
CA GLU A 401 -7.61 -5.73 21.33
C GLU A 401 -7.04 -6.64 22.43
N TYR A 402 -6.55 -7.84 22.06
CA TYR A 402 -5.90 -8.73 23.02
C TYR A 402 -4.64 -8.11 23.62
N MET A 403 -3.78 -7.51 22.79
CA MET A 403 -2.52 -6.95 23.26
C MET A 403 -2.68 -5.75 24.19
N LYS A 404 -3.76 -4.97 24.06
CA LYS A 404 -4.10 -3.84 24.95
C LYS A 404 -4.57 -4.29 26.34
N LEU A 405 -5.02 -5.53 26.49
CA LEU A 405 -5.51 -6.03 27.76
C LEU A 405 -4.39 -6.17 28.79
N ASP A 406 -4.69 -5.80 30.04
CA ASP A 406 -3.87 -6.23 31.16
C ASP A 406 -3.73 -7.77 31.11
N PRO A 407 -2.52 -8.32 31.32
CA PRO A 407 -2.28 -9.76 31.25
C PRO A 407 -3.23 -10.63 32.09
N TYR A 408 -3.73 -10.08 33.19
CA TYR A 408 -4.70 -10.77 34.05
C TYR A 408 -6.01 -11.13 33.32
N PHE A 409 -6.47 -10.26 32.39
CA PHE A 409 -7.71 -10.46 31.64
C PHE A 409 -7.51 -11.22 30.31
N ARG A 410 -6.29 -11.50 29.92
CA ARG A 410 -5.99 -12.21 28.63
C ARG A 410 -6.55 -13.62 28.60
N LYS A 411 -6.58 -14.31 29.75
CA LYS A 411 -7.16 -15.64 29.85
C LYS A 411 -8.62 -15.73 29.41
N ASP A 412 -9.41 -14.68 29.65
CA ASP A 412 -10.83 -14.61 29.30
C ASP A 412 -11.06 -14.14 27.83
N ASN A 413 -9.99 -13.74 27.15
CA ASN A 413 -9.98 -13.25 25.77
C ASN A 413 -9.03 -14.04 24.85
N HIS A 414 -8.62 -15.22 25.27
CA HIS A 414 -7.62 -16.04 24.59
C HIS A 414 -8.01 -16.36 23.13
N ASN A 415 -9.30 -16.53 22.86
CA ASN A 415 -9.84 -16.81 21.55
C ASN A 415 -9.60 -15.69 20.53
N LYS A 416 -9.37 -14.43 20.92
CA LYS A 416 -9.01 -13.36 20.00
C LYS A 416 -7.72 -13.66 19.22
N MET A 417 -6.79 -14.41 19.84
CA MET A 417 -5.53 -14.78 19.19
C MET A 417 -5.64 -16.02 18.30
N THR A 418 -6.69 -16.83 18.47
CA THR A 418 -6.87 -18.09 17.73
C THR A 418 -7.99 -18.01 16.69
N PHE A 419 -8.93 -17.08 16.84
CA PHE A 419 -10.11 -16.97 15.98
C PHE A 419 -9.77 -16.78 14.51
N SER A 420 -8.73 -15.98 14.20
CA SER A 420 -8.29 -15.73 12.83
C SER A 420 -7.94 -17.00 12.05
N MET A 421 -7.53 -18.08 12.74
CA MET A 421 -7.23 -19.35 12.07
C MET A 421 -8.48 -20.05 11.52
N THR A 422 -9.68 -19.66 11.94
CA THR A 422 -10.94 -20.20 11.40
C THR A 422 -11.18 -19.75 9.96
N TYR A 423 -10.59 -18.62 9.55
CA TYR A 423 -10.72 -18.04 8.21
C TYR A 423 -9.39 -17.75 7.50
N ALA A 424 -8.25 -18.09 8.11
CA ALA A 424 -6.90 -17.76 7.62
C ALA A 424 -6.62 -18.19 6.17
N TYR A 425 -7.38 -19.16 5.65
CA TYR A 425 -7.23 -19.71 4.31
C TYR A 425 -8.39 -19.34 3.37
N SER A 426 -9.32 -18.48 3.79
CA SER A 426 -10.43 -18.01 2.95
C SER A 426 -9.98 -17.00 1.90
N GLU A 427 -8.92 -16.28 2.18
CA GLU A 427 -8.29 -15.29 1.31
C GLU A 427 -6.75 -15.40 1.42
N LYS A 428 -6.02 -14.75 0.53
CA LYS A 428 -4.57 -14.58 0.63
C LYS A 428 -4.28 -13.30 1.41
N TYR A 429 -3.86 -13.44 2.67
CA TYR A 429 -3.79 -12.32 3.60
C TYR A 429 -2.40 -11.70 3.75
N VAL A 430 -2.40 -10.38 3.98
CA VAL A 430 -1.30 -9.63 4.60
C VAL A 430 -1.72 -9.29 6.04
N LEU A 431 -0.94 -9.70 7.02
CA LEU A 431 -1.10 -9.26 8.40
C LEU A 431 -0.53 -7.86 8.51
N VAL A 432 -1.36 -6.91 8.90
CA VAL A 432 -1.01 -5.50 8.86
C VAL A 432 -1.07 -4.87 10.25
N ILE A 433 -0.07 -4.05 10.56
CA ILE A 433 -0.12 -3.04 11.60
C ILE A 433 0.29 -1.74 10.91
N SER A 434 -0.70 -1.08 10.29
CA SER A 434 -0.51 0.06 9.39
C SER A 434 -0.43 1.40 10.12
N HIS A 435 -0.27 2.48 9.34
CA HIS A 435 -0.32 3.85 9.83
C HIS A 435 -1.59 4.19 10.61
N ASP A 436 -2.76 3.65 10.20
CA ASP A 436 -4.05 3.91 10.84
C ASP A 436 -4.10 3.49 12.31
N GLU A 437 -3.26 2.55 12.70
CA GLU A 437 -3.26 2.02 14.06
C GLU A 437 -2.44 2.84 15.06
N VAL A 438 -1.71 3.85 14.60
CA VAL A 438 -0.82 4.67 15.43
C VAL A 438 -1.11 6.17 15.35
N VAL A 439 -2.35 6.52 15.06
CA VAL A 439 -2.87 7.89 14.95
C VAL A 439 -4.19 8.05 15.68
N HIS A 440 -4.71 9.27 15.76
CA HIS A 440 -6.06 9.60 16.23
C HIS A 440 -6.40 9.03 17.63
N LEU A 441 -5.49 9.20 18.60
CA LEU A 441 -5.64 8.75 19.98
C LEU A 441 -5.69 7.22 20.16
N LYS A 442 -5.21 6.47 19.15
CA LYS A 442 -5.08 5.01 19.23
C LYS A 442 -3.80 4.56 19.97
N CYS A 443 -2.91 5.47 20.33
CA CYS A 443 -1.57 5.25 20.88
C CYS A 443 -0.56 4.64 19.89
N SER A 444 0.73 4.86 20.12
CA SER A 444 1.79 4.10 19.42
C SER A 444 1.79 2.63 19.84
N MET A 445 2.40 1.76 19.04
CA MET A 445 2.37 0.30 19.33
C MET A 445 2.92 -0.05 20.71
N VAL A 446 4.03 0.56 21.13
CA VAL A 446 4.59 0.31 22.46
C VAL A 446 3.67 0.82 23.57
N ASN A 447 2.95 1.92 23.34
CA ASN A 447 2.03 2.49 24.33
C ASN A 447 0.67 1.80 24.39
N LYS A 448 0.34 0.97 23.38
CA LYS A 448 -0.79 0.03 23.48
C LYS A 448 -0.53 -1.08 24.49
N MET A 449 0.74 -1.43 24.73
CA MET A 449 1.10 -2.51 25.65
C MET A 449 0.90 -2.05 27.10
N PRO A 450 0.27 -2.87 27.96
CA PRO A 450 0.14 -2.62 29.40
C PRO A 450 1.48 -2.82 30.11
N GLY A 451 1.57 -2.29 31.34
CA GLY A 451 2.72 -2.48 32.23
C GLY A 451 3.71 -1.33 32.23
N TYR A 452 4.83 -1.54 32.90
CA TYR A 452 5.95 -0.61 32.98
C TYR A 452 6.75 -0.56 31.65
N PRO A 453 7.57 0.46 31.38
CA PRO A 453 8.28 0.61 30.10
C PRO A 453 9.04 -0.64 29.63
N GLU A 454 9.75 -1.33 30.51
CA GLU A 454 10.48 -2.56 30.19
C GLU A 454 9.52 -3.72 29.84
N GLU A 455 8.41 -3.83 30.54
CA GLU A 455 7.38 -4.85 30.28
C GLU A 455 6.69 -4.59 28.94
N LYS A 456 6.42 -3.32 28.61
CA LYS A 456 5.87 -2.92 27.31
C LYS A 456 6.73 -3.40 26.15
N ILE A 457 8.04 -3.20 26.22
CA ILE A 457 9.00 -3.64 25.19
C ILE A 457 9.03 -5.17 25.11
N ARG A 458 9.09 -5.89 26.23
CA ARG A 458 9.07 -7.36 26.25
C ARG A 458 7.77 -7.91 25.68
N ASN A 459 6.64 -7.33 26.05
CA ASN A 459 5.32 -7.69 25.53
C ASN A 459 5.21 -7.42 24.01
N LEU A 460 5.76 -6.29 23.54
CA LEU A 460 5.77 -5.95 22.11
C LEU A 460 6.67 -6.90 21.29
N LYS A 461 7.82 -7.33 21.84
CA LYS A 461 8.64 -8.39 21.23
C LYS A 461 7.85 -9.70 21.06
N ALA A 462 7.14 -10.13 22.10
CA ALA A 462 6.30 -11.32 22.05
C ALA A 462 5.18 -11.18 20.99
N ALA A 463 4.57 -9.99 20.91
CA ALA A 463 3.54 -9.66 19.91
C ALA A 463 4.07 -9.77 18.48
N TYR A 464 5.20 -9.16 18.16
CA TYR A 464 5.79 -9.22 16.82
C TYR A 464 6.26 -10.62 16.45
N ALA A 465 6.77 -11.39 17.43
CA ALA A 465 7.10 -12.79 17.21
C ALA A 465 5.85 -13.60 16.85
N PHE A 466 4.76 -13.44 17.58
CA PHE A 466 3.50 -14.12 17.25
C PHE A 466 2.97 -13.74 15.87
N MET A 467 2.97 -12.45 15.51
CA MET A 467 2.60 -11.98 14.17
C MET A 467 3.44 -12.68 13.10
N LEU A 468 4.74 -12.83 13.32
CA LEU A 468 5.63 -13.45 12.34
C LEU A 468 5.30 -14.94 12.11
N PHE A 469 4.94 -15.66 13.18
CA PHE A 469 4.62 -17.09 13.12
C PHE A 469 3.18 -17.39 12.69
N HIS A 470 2.28 -16.41 12.72
CA HIS A 470 0.94 -16.55 12.17
C HIS A 470 0.99 -16.59 10.63
N PRO A 471 0.18 -17.43 9.93
CA PRO A 471 0.09 -17.42 8.46
C PRO A 471 -0.29 -16.05 7.88
N GLY A 472 0.28 -15.71 6.74
CA GLY A 472 0.07 -14.46 6.00
C GLY A 472 1.33 -13.63 5.81
N LYS A 473 1.35 -12.76 4.80
CA LYS A 473 2.44 -11.80 4.57
C LYS A 473 2.46 -10.76 5.69
N LYS A 474 3.50 -9.95 5.80
CA LYS A 474 3.72 -9.08 6.97
C LYS A 474 3.85 -7.62 6.54
N LEU A 475 3.21 -6.71 7.26
CA LEU A 475 3.37 -5.28 7.10
C LEU A 475 3.51 -4.61 8.48
N LEU A 476 4.55 -3.79 8.62
CA LEU A 476 4.73 -2.87 9.74
C LEU A 476 4.90 -1.45 9.20
N PHE A 477 4.21 -0.50 9.83
CA PHE A 477 4.40 0.91 9.58
C PHE A 477 5.70 1.42 10.22
N MET A 478 6.36 2.37 9.58
CA MET A 478 7.61 2.98 10.03
C MET A 478 7.58 3.41 11.50
N GLY A 479 8.68 3.18 12.21
CA GLY A 479 8.85 3.52 13.63
C GLY A 479 8.35 2.47 14.62
N GLN A 480 7.50 1.53 14.18
CA GLN A 480 7.01 0.47 15.05
C GLN A 480 8.12 -0.52 15.42
N GLU A 481 9.06 -0.73 14.52
CA GLU A 481 10.18 -1.66 14.67
C GLU A 481 11.20 -1.28 15.75
N PHE A 482 11.21 -0.01 16.16
CA PHE A 482 12.05 0.44 17.28
C PHE A 482 11.23 1.04 18.45
N GLY A 483 9.90 0.91 18.41
CA GLY A 483 9.03 1.33 19.50
C GLY A 483 8.88 2.84 19.64
N GLN A 484 8.58 3.53 18.53
CA GLN A 484 8.17 4.93 18.52
C GLN A 484 7.20 5.22 19.67
N LEU A 485 7.49 6.24 20.51
CA LEU A 485 6.69 6.53 21.71
C LEU A 485 5.47 7.38 21.38
N ARG A 486 5.62 8.38 20.53
CA ARG A 486 4.53 9.26 20.10
C ARG A 486 3.71 8.59 19.01
N GLU A 487 2.43 8.95 18.90
CA GLU A 487 1.66 8.67 17.70
C GLU A 487 2.33 9.33 16.48
N TRP A 488 2.12 8.73 15.31
CA TRP A 488 2.60 9.27 14.07
C TRP A 488 1.92 10.62 13.74
N SER A 489 2.66 11.49 13.08
CA SER A 489 2.18 12.74 12.47
C SER A 489 3.00 12.99 11.21
N GLU A 490 2.33 13.42 10.15
CA GLU A 490 2.95 13.81 8.89
C GLU A 490 3.86 15.05 9.01
N GLU A 491 3.65 15.87 10.03
CA GLU A 491 4.37 17.14 10.23
C GLU A 491 5.80 16.95 10.71
N ARG A 492 6.11 15.84 11.38
CA ARG A 492 7.40 15.61 12.04
C ARG A 492 8.01 14.26 11.68
N GLU A 493 9.33 14.19 11.73
CA GLU A 493 10.03 12.91 11.55
C GLU A 493 9.82 11.96 12.73
N LEU A 494 10.19 10.69 12.51
CA LEU A 494 10.25 9.69 13.56
C LEU A 494 11.24 10.07 14.66
N ASP A 495 11.01 9.55 15.86
CA ASP A 495 11.86 9.80 17.03
C ASP A 495 13.16 8.97 16.97
N TRP A 496 13.97 9.15 15.92
CA TRP A 496 15.22 8.42 15.70
C TRP A 496 16.19 8.46 16.87
N TYR A 497 16.10 9.51 17.71
CA TYR A 497 16.91 9.64 18.94
C TYR A 497 16.67 8.51 19.95
N LEU A 498 15.51 7.83 19.91
CA LEU A 498 15.20 6.68 20.77
C LEU A 498 16.19 5.52 20.54
N LEU A 499 16.79 5.45 19.36
CA LEU A 499 17.83 4.45 19.09
C LEU A 499 19.15 4.73 19.83
N ASN A 500 19.27 5.79 20.60
CA ASN A 500 20.36 6.00 21.57
C ASN A 500 20.07 5.26 22.90
N GLU A 501 18.86 4.77 23.11
CA GLU A 501 18.43 4.07 24.31
C GLU A 501 18.41 2.55 24.09
N LYS A 502 18.96 1.81 25.06
CA LYS A 502 19.14 0.35 24.96
C LYS A 502 17.85 -0.42 24.70
N PRO A 503 16.70 -0.14 25.35
CA PRO A 503 15.45 -0.87 25.11
C PRO A 503 14.96 -0.78 23.65
N HIS A 504 15.09 0.40 23.04
CA HIS A 504 14.70 0.65 21.65
C HIS A 504 15.65 0.00 20.64
N GLN A 505 16.97 0.01 20.93
CA GLN A 505 17.96 -0.72 20.15
C GLN A 505 17.68 -2.23 20.19
N ASP A 506 17.38 -2.79 21.37
CA ASP A 506 17.11 -4.20 21.57
C ASP A 506 15.82 -4.64 20.87
N LEU A 507 14.80 -3.77 20.84
CA LEU A 507 13.59 -4.04 20.08
C LEU A 507 13.87 -4.03 18.56
N GLN A 508 14.61 -3.03 18.07
CA GLN A 508 14.95 -2.96 16.65
C GLN A 508 15.78 -4.18 16.20
N GLU A 509 16.77 -4.59 16.97
CA GLU A 509 17.58 -5.76 16.66
C GLU A 509 16.77 -7.07 16.73
N PHE A 510 15.80 -7.14 17.65
CA PHE A 510 14.88 -8.27 17.75
C PHE A 510 13.97 -8.35 16.50
N VAL A 511 13.36 -7.24 16.09
CA VAL A 511 12.52 -7.18 14.87
C VAL A 511 13.35 -7.50 13.63
N LYS A 512 14.56 -6.97 13.53
CA LYS A 512 15.50 -7.31 12.47
C LYS A 512 15.78 -8.81 12.43
N THR A 513 16.01 -9.43 13.59
CA THR A 513 16.20 -10.87 13.70
C THR A 513 14.99 -11.65 13.18
N LEU A 514 13.79 -11.23 13.56
CA LEU A 514 12.54 -11.83 13.09
C LEU A 514 12.40 -11.75 11.55
N LEU A 515 12.68 -10.59 10.97
CA LEU A 515 12.57 -10.37 9.51
C LEU A 515 13.59 -11.20 8.72
N HIS A 516 14.83 -11.31 9.21
CA HIS A 516 15.84 -12.18 8.60
C HIS A 516 15.49 -13.67 8.77
N MET A 517 14.88 -14.05 9.89
CA MET A 517 14.34 -15.40 10.07
C MET A 517 13.19 -15.67 9.09
N TYR A 518 12.28 -14.72 8.92
CA TYR A 518 11.16 -14.82 7.99
C TYR A 518 11.65 -15.16 6.57
N THR A 519 12.61 -14.41 6.05
CA THR A 519 13.15 -14.63 4.70
C THR A 519 14.01 -15.91 4.59
N LYS A 520 14.60 -16.37 5.70
CA LYS A 520 15.47 -17.56 5.73
C LYS A 520 14.69 -18.87 5.75
N TYR A 521 13.54 -18.92 6.43
CA TYR A 521 12.80 -20.16 6.66
C TYR A 521 11.52 -20.23 5.83
N PRO A 522 11.47 -21.03 4.73
CA PRO A 522 10.26 -21.18 3.91
C PRO A 522 9.03 -21.62 4.70
N ALA A 523 9.21 -22.26 5.85
CA ALA A 523 8.11 -22.58 6.77
C ALA A 523 7.27 -21.36 7.18
N LEU A 524 7.84 -20.15 7.17
CA LEU A 524 7.17 -18.92 7.64
C LEU A 524 6.39 -18.18 6.54
N TYR A 525 6.57 -18.53 5.26
CA TYR A 525 5.92 -17.80 4.16
C TYR A 525 5.38 -18.68 3.04
N ALA A 526 6.04 -19.82 2.73
CA ALA A 526 5.65 -20.62 1.57
C ALA A 526 4.43 -21.52 1.81
N GLY A 527 3.98 -21.66 3.05
CA GLY A 527 2.78 -22.40 3.45
C GLY A 527 1.67 -21.51 4.02
N ASP A 528 1.71 -20.19 3.73
CA ASP A 528 0.73 -19.24 4.30
C ASP A 528 -0.70 -19.49 3.83
N ASN A 529 -0.87 -20.05 2.64
CA ASN A 529 -2.19 -20.33 2.03
C ASN A 529 -2.54 -21.82 2.02
N ASP A 530 -1.77 -22.65 2.75
CA ASP A 530 -1.97 -24.09 2.85
C ASP A 530 -2.23 -24.49 4.31
N PRO A 531 -3.41 -25.06 4.64
CA PRO A 531 -3.68 -25.55 5.99
C PRO A 531 -2.62 -26.51 6.54
N ASP A 532 -1.97 -27.29 5.67
CA ASP A 532 -0.91 -28.20 6.07
C ASP A 532 0.38 -27.47 6.53
N GLY A 533 0.53 -26.18 6.21
CA GLY A 533 1.66 -25.34 6.61
C GLY A 533 1.67 -24.91 8.07
N PHE A 534 0.56 -25.08 8.77
CA PHE A 534 0.36 -24.64 10.16
C PHE A 534 -0.24 -25.75 11.02
N GLU A 535 0.15 -25.82 12.28
CA GLU A 535 -0.46 -26.73 13.26
C GLU A 535 -0.38 -26.14 14.65
N TRP A 536 -1.52 -26.00 15.33
CA TRP A 536 -1.51 -25.75 16.76
C TRP A 536 -0.94 -26.95 17.53
N ILE A 537 -0.02 -26.69 18.44
CA ILE A 537 0.35 -27.65 19.49
C ILE A 537 -0.60 -27.50 20.65
N ASN A 538 -0.74 -26.28 21.17
CA ASN A 538 -1.74 -25.94 22.17
C ASN A 538 -2.32 -24.54 21.87
N ALA A 539 -3.60 -24.50 21.52
CA ALA A 539 -4.38 -23.28 21.32
C ALA A 539 -5.23 -22.91 22.53
N ASP A 540 -5.29 -23.78 23.56
CA ASP A 540 -6.30 -23.70 24.61
C ASP A 540 -5.70 -23.39 26.00
N ASP A 541 -4.41 -23.06 26.09
CA ASP A 541 -3.76 -22.71 27.36
C ASP A 541 -4.10 -21.28 27.82
N ALA A 542 -5.40 -21.00 27.88
CA ALA A 542 -5.94 -19.71 28.23
C ALA A 542 -5.53 -19.23 29.62
N TYR A 543 -5.53 -20.14 30.59
CA TYR A 543 -5.22 -19.81 31.97
C TYR A 543 -3.82 -19.24 32.16
N ARG A 544 -2.83 -19.74 31.37
CA ARG A 544 -1.45 -19.24 31.35
C ARG A 544 -1.20 -18.21 30.27
N SER A 545 -2.16 -18.01 29.35
CA SER A 545 -2.02 -17.17 28.14
C SER A 545 -0.76 -17.53 27.33
N ILE A 546 -0.54 -18.83 27.14
CA ILE A 546 0.56 -19.38 26.35
C ILE A 546 0.01 -19.97 25.06
N PHE A 547 0.73 -19.77 23.96
CA PHE A 547 0.44 -20.36 22.66
C PHE A 547 1.64 -21.15 22.18
N SER A 548 1.40 -22.34 21.63
CA SER A 548 2.42 -23.13 20.98
C SER A 548 1.89 -23.65 19.65
N LEU A 549 2.73 -23.55 18.61
CA LEU A 549 2.38 -23.92 17.25
C LEU A 549 3.58 -24.40 16.45
N VAL A 550 3.31 -25.05 15.34
CA VAL A 550 4.31 -25.47 14.36
C VAL A 550 4.06 -24.81 13.03
N ARG A 551 5.12 -24.28 12.42
CA ARG A 551 5.15 -23.92 11.00
C ARG A 551 5.92 -25.01 10.24
N LYS A 552 5.27 -25.57 9.22
CA LYS A 552 5.81 -26.67 8.42
C LYS A 552 6.40 -26.16 7.12
N SER A 553 7.62 -26.59 6.83
CA SER A 553 8.26 -26.29 5.55
C SER A 553 7.68 -27.17 4.43
N PRO A 554 7.47 -26.64 3.21
CA PRO A 554 7.05 -27.43 2.07
C PRO A 554 8.01 -28.61 1.76
N THR A 555 9.28 -28.44 2.08
CA THR A 555 10.30 -29.50 1.92
C THR A 555 10.33 -30.52 3.05
N LYS A 556 9.49 -30.36 4.08
CA LYS A 556 9.46 -31.17 5.31
C LYS A 556 10.80 -31.18 6.09
N ARG A 557 11.67 -30.22 5.82
CA ARG A 557 12.94 -29.98 6.53
C ARG A 557 12.89 -28.62 7.20
N ASN A 558 13.51 -28.50 8.38
CA ASN A 558 13.53 -27.25 9.15
C ASN A 558 12.13 -26.72 9.48
N ASN A 559 11.26 -27.61 9.96
CA ASN A 559 10.02 -27.17 10.60
C ASN A 559 10.36 -26.34 11.84
N LEU A 560 9.50 -25.41 12.18
CA LEU A 560 9.65 -24.52 13.33
C LEU A 560 8.58 -24.79 14.37
N LEU A 561 8.98 -25.10 15.59
CA LEU A 561 8.11 -25.05 16.78
C LEU A 561 8.28 -23.67 17.41
N PHE A 562 7.17 -22.99 17.66
CA PHE A 562 7.11 -21.69 18.29
C PHE A 562 6.30 -21.74 19.57
N ILE A 563 6.80 -21.10 20.62
CA ILE A 563 6.14 -20.96 21.91
C ILE A 563 6.20 -19.50 22.34
N VAL A 564 5.11 -18.97 22.88
CA VAL A 564 5.05 -17.60 23.39
C VAL A 564 4.21 -17.52 24.67
N ASN A 565 4.71 -16.80 25.65
CA ASN A 565 4.04 -16.48 26.91
C ASN A 565 3.63 -15.00 26.92
N PHE A 566 2.33 -14.73 26.97
CA PHE A 566 1.80 -13.37 27.00
C PHE A 566 1.52 -12.85 28.43
N THR A 567 2.15 -13.42 29.43
CA THR A 567 2.07 -12.94 30.81
C THR A 567 3.46 -12.57 31.35
N PRO A 568 3.57 -11.72 32.38
CA PRO A 568 4.85 -11.41 33.01
C PRO A 568 5.38 -12.55 33.91
N VAL A 569 4.63 -13.65 34.05
CA VAL A 569 4.93 -14.74 34.96
C VAL A 569 5.86 -15.76 34.33
N ASP A 570 7.00 -16.01 34.99
CA ASP A 570 7.92 -17.06 34.59
C ASP A 570 7.31 -18.46 34.80
N ARG A 571 7.61 -19.37 33.86
CA ARG A 571 7.17 -20.78 33.92
C ARG A 571 8.40 -21.69 33.82
N PRO A 572 9.12 -21.89 34.95
CA PRO A 572 10.39 -22.63 34.95
C PRO A 572 10.20 -24.11 34.55
N ASP A 573 9.05 -24.68 34.82
CA ASP A 573 8.74 -26.09 34.56
C ASP A 573 7.69 -26.24 33.43
N TYR A 574 7.74 -25.35 32.41
CA TYR A 574 6.79 -25.44 31.30
C TYR A 574 7.12 -26.65 30.41
N ARG A 575 6.17 -27.58 30.31
CA ARG A 575 6.26 -28.73 29.40
C ARG A 575 5.46 -28.46 28.14
N VAL A 576 6.06 -28.69 26.97
CA VAL A 576 5.42 -28.54 25.66
C VAL A 576 5.33 -29.88 24.94
N GLY A 577 4.12 -30.18 24.43
CA GLY A 577 3.90 -31.31 23.52
C GLY A 577 4.56 -31.09 22.16
N VAL A 578 5.02 -32.15 21.53
CA VAL A 578 5.70 -32.06 20.22
C VAL A 578 5.27 -33.17 19.27
N PRO A 579 5.30 -32.93 17.92
CA PRO A 579 4.77 -33.87 16.93
C PRO A 579 5.58 -35.18 16.82
N LYS A 580 6.86 -35.18 17.20
CA LYS A 580 7.77 -36.33 16.96
C LYS A 580 8.79 -36.49 18.07
N LYS A 581 9.20 -37.74 18.34
CA LYS A 581 10.31 -38.07 19.22
C LYS A 581 11.63 -37.74 18.52
N LYS A 582 12.06 -36.49 18.64
CA LYS A 582 13.28 -35.95 18.00
C LYS A 582 14.08 -35.06 18.95
N GLN A 583 15.18 -34.53 18.46
CA GLN A 583 15.89 -33.41 19.04
C GLN A 583 15.32 -32.11 18.47
N TYR A 584 15.03 -31.18 19.37
CA TYR A 584 14.54 -29.82 19.09
C TYR A 584 15.66 -28.85 19.41
N LYS A 585 16.12 -28.08 18.41
CA LYS A 585 17.21 -27.13 18.56
C LYS A 585 16.65 -25.75 18.76
N LEU A 586 16.78 -25.18 19.95
CA LEU A 586 16.43 -23.79 20.23
C LEU A 586 17.37 -22.88 19.41
N ILE A 587 16.83 -22.09 18.51
CA ILE A 587 17.58 -21.20 17.63
C ILE A 587 17.38 -19.73 17.97
N MET A 588 16.27 -19.38 18.65
CA MET A 588 15.91 -18.02 19.04
C MET A 588 15.09 -18.03 20.32
N ASN A 589 15.29 -17.02 21.16
CA ASN A 589 14.45 -16.70 22.31
C ASN A 589 14.14 -15.19 22.36
N GLU A 590 13.58 -14.68 23.47
CA GLU A 590 13.24 -13.26 23.70
C GLU A 590 14.44 -12.29 23.63
N HIS A 591 15.67 -12.82 23.66
CA HIS A 591 16.91 -12.04 23.50
C HIS A 591 17.41 -12.01 22.03
N GLY A 592 16.81 -12.81 21.14
CA GLY A 592 17.19 -12.91 19.74
C GLY A 592 17.76 -14.28 19.36
N LEU A 593 18.55 -14.33 18.27
CA LEU A 593 19.20 -15.57 17.80
C LEU A 593 20.27 -16.02 18.78
N LEU A 594 20.30 -17.34 19.04
CA LEU A 594 21.36 -17.94 19.83
C LEU A 594 22.61 -18.18 18.98
N GLU A 595 23.79 -17.82 19.50
CA GLU A 595 25.08 -18.13 18.85
C GLU A 595 25.29 -19.63 18.70
N LYS A 596 24.90 -20.41 19.71
CA LYS A 596 24.90 -21.87 19.70
C LYS A 596 23.53 -22.40 20.06
N PRO A 597 22.86 -23.13 19.17
CA PRO A 597 21.60 -23.76 19.47
C PRO A 597 21.70 -24.72 20.67
N GLU A 598 20.77 -24.58 21.61
CA GLU A 598 20.57 -25.54 22.68
C GLU A 598 19.71 -26.70 22.18
N VAL A 599 19.95 -27.90 22.69
CA VAL A 599 19.27 -29.11 22.22
C VAL A 599 18.41 -29.70 23.31
N PHE A 600 17.13 -29.77 23.04
CA PHE A 600 16.12 -30.42 23.87
C PHE A 600 15.71 -31.74 23.25
N LYS A 601 15.64 -32.82 24.07
CA LYS A 601 15.25 -34.14 23.59
C LYS A 601 13.82 -34.42 24.00
N ALA A 602 13.01 -34.78 23.04
CA ALA A 602 11.63 -35.18 23.32
C ALA A 602 11.59 -36.56 23.99
N GLU A 603 10.87 -36.68 25.06
CA GLU A 603 10.62 -37.88 25.83
C GLU A 603 9.22 -38.45 25.52
N ALA A 604 9.03 -39.75 25.78
CA ALA A 604 7.75 -40.42 25.65
C ALA A 604 6.87 -40.09 26.90
N GLN A 605 6.49 -38.83 27.01
CA GLN A 605 5.58 -38.33 28.01
C GLN A 605 4.50 -37.49 27.35
N GLU A 606 3.26 -37.83 27.56
CA GLU A 606 2.11 -37.13 27.00
C GLU A 606 2.01 -35.70 27.51
N CYS A 607 1.83 -34.74 26.63
CA CYS A 607 1.53 -33.34 26.90
C CYS A 607 0.83 -32.71 25.70
N ASP A 608 -0.09 -31.79 25.90
CA ASP A 608 -0.81 -31.07 24.82
C ASP A 608 -1.43 -32.01 23.77
N HIS A 609 -1.97 -33.16 24.21
CA HIS A 609 -2.48 -34.24 23.32
C HIS A 609 -1.44 -34.81 22.35
N ARG A 610 -0.16 -34.75 22.70
CA ARG A 610 0.98 -35.33 21.96
C ARG A 610 1.64 -36.41 22.78
N GLU A 611 2.05 -37.50 22.14
CA GLU A 611 2.76 -38.62 22.79
C GLU A 611 4.15 -38.23 23.31
N PHE A 612 4.72 -37.16 22.77
CA PHE A 612 6.09 -36.71 23.07
C PHE A 612 6.09 -35.28 23.54
N SER A 613 6.99 -34.97 24.47
CA SER A 613 7.13 -33.62 25.05
C SER A 613 8.54 -33.40 25.57
N PHE A 614 8.86 -32.16 25.91
CA PHE A 614 10.07 -31.80 26.67
C PHE A 614 9.79 -30.59 27.57
N ASP A 615 10.63 -30.42 28.60
CA ASP A 615 10.57 -29.26 29.48
C ASP A 615 11.40 -28.10 28.95
N TYR A 616 10.86 -26.88 29.03
CA TYR A 616 11.53 -25.64 28.66
C TYR A 616 11.21 -24.55 29.68
N PRO A 617 12.23 -23.89 30.29
CA PRO A 617 11.98 -22.79 31.22
C PRO A 617 11.54 -21.55 30.42
N LEU A 618 10.24 -21.30 30.38
CA LEU A 618 9.62 -20.23 29.59
C LEU A 618 9.47 -18.95 30.43
N PRO A 619 10.23 -17.87 30.16
CA PRO A 619 10.13 -16.63 30.90
C PRO A 619 8.81 -15.90 30.69
N GLY A 620 8.50 -14.94 31.56
CA GLY A 620 7.40 -14.00 31.35
C GLY A 620 7.66 -13.17 30.09
N TYR A 621 6.66 -13.02 29.22
CA TYR A 621 6.79 -12.47 27.86
C TYR A 621 7.85 -13.18 27.01
N GLY A 622 8.18 -14.41 27.37
CA GLY A 622 9.19 -15.23 26.71
C GLY A 622 8.71 -15.73 25.35
N VAL A 623 9.68 -15.87 24.46
CA VAL A 623 9.53 -16.43 23.11
C VAL A 623 10.53 -17.55 22.95
N ALA A 624 10.16 -18.67 22.34
CA ALA A 624 11.09 -19.72 21.99
C ALA A 624 10.81 -20.29 20.59
N VAL A 625 11.85 -20.43 19.80
CA VAL A 625 11.79 -20.99 18.43
C VAL A 625 12.75 -22.15 18.30
N PHE A 626 12.22 -23.32 17.95
CA PHE A 626 13.00 -24.53 17.76
C PHE A 626 12.90 -25.02 16.31
N THR A 627 14.02 -25.54 15.79
CA THR A 627 14.04 -26.32 14.54
C THR A 627 14.07 -27.82 14.85
N TYR A 628 13.41 -28.66 13.98
CA TYR A 628 13.40 -30.12 14.12
C TYR A 628 13.19 -30.86 12.80
#